data_8afa1c7bdedb58b040a97948b87ccb84
#
_entry.id   8afa1c7bdedb58b040a97948b87ccb84
#
_cell.length_a   1.000
_cell.length_b   1.000
_cell.length_c   1.000
_cell.angle_alpha   90.00
_cell.angle_beta   90.00
_cell.angle_gamma   90.00
#
_symmetry.space_group_name_H-M   'P 1'
#
loop_
_entity.id
_entity.type
_entity.pdbx_description
1 polymer ?
#
loop_
_entity_poly.entity_id
_entity_poly.type
_entity_poly.pdbx_seq_one_letter_code
_entity_poly.pdbx_strand_id
1 'polypeptide(L)'
;DDGIPADTGVAVEFGIPQTSKRIDFMLSGRSEDGQPHLVIVELKQWSSSRLSDKDGILIANRGGKAELEGPHPSYQAWSYAALLNGFNEAVYDSGTELQPCAYLHNYRDDGIIRHPHYAPYLDKAPVFLDGKDELAQLRAFIRQHVRKGDQGKLLYEIANGRIRPSKMLADSLAKMLKGNQEFVLVDEQKLVYETCLAKAAQASNARKQVVIVKGGPGTGKSVVAVNLLVALTKRGQVTRYVSKNAAPREVYKEKLAGHLRKAEIASMFGGSGSFHDAQPNIFDTLVVDEAHRLNEKSGLFGNLGQNQVMELIRSARCTVFFADDDQVVTLSDIGRIAELEHWAKTMGAEVTHLELASQFRCAGSDGYIAWLDNFLGIRETANTDFDRDAFDFRIVDSPVELHELIREKNKANNKARVVAGYCWDWKSKKDPKAWDIEIPEHGYRAQWNLSQDGSLWIMQPHSVEQVGCIHTCQGLELDYVGVIIGPDLRWIDGKPTVFPESRSRMDRSIRGY
;
A
#
# COMPACT_ATOMS: atom_id res chain seq x y z
N ASP A 1 27.92 24.77 -25.11
CA ASP A 1 27.41 23.62 -25.86
C ASP A 1 27.85 22.34 -25.14
N ASP A 2 26.96 21.78 -24.35
CA ASP A 2 27.31 20.67 -23.45
C ASP A 2 27.23 19.30 -24.15
N GLY A 3 27.00 19.28 -25.49
CA GLY A 3 26.89 18.04 -26.28
C GLY A 3 25.67 17.16 -25.96
N ILE A 4 24.66 17.73 -25.31
CA ILE A 4 23.33 17.15 -25.14
C ILE A 4 22.47 17.64 -26.30
N PRO A 5 21.77 16.77 -27.04
CA PRO A 5 20.92 17.18 -28.16
C PRO A 5 19.87 18.23 -27.76
N ALA A 6 19.69 19.25 -28.61
CA ALA A 6 18.75 20.34 -28.30
C ALA A 6 17.27 19.91 -28.28
N ASP A 7 16.96 18.78 -28.89
CA ASP A 7 15.62 18.17 -28.93
C ASP A 7 15.43 17.03 -27.89
N THR A 8 16.32 16.98 -26.89
CA THR A 8 16.16 16.11 -25.72
C THR A 8 14.89 16.50 -24.96
N GLY A 9 14.05 15.51 -24.63
CA GLY A 9 12.90 15.76 -23.77
C GLY A 9 13.34 16.06 -22.34
N VAL A 10 12.73 17.06 -21.72
CA VAL A 10 13.02 17.47 -20.34
C VAL A 10 11.73 17.58 -19.55
N ALA A 11 11.72 17.00 -18.35
CA ALA A 11 10.66 17.19 -17.38
C ALA A 11 11.23 17.56 -16.02
N VAL A 12 10.54 18.47 -15.33
CA VAL A 12 10.89 18.93 -13.97
C VAL A 12 9.67 18.63 -13.08
N GLU A 13 9.91 18.16 -11.85
CA GLU A 13 8.85 17.79 -10.92
C GLU A 13 7.82 16.83 -11.55
N PHE A 14 8.31 15.84 -12.28
CA PHE A 14 7.47 14.90 -13.01
C PHE A 14 6.69 13.99 -12.04
N GLY A 15 5.35 14.12 -12.03
CA GLY A 15 4.49 13.21 -11.26
C GLY A 15 4.59 11.79 -11.79
N ILE A 16 5.02 10.86 -10.93
CA ILE A 16 5.02 9.43 -11.30
C ILE A 16 3.56 8.98 -11.41
N PRO A 17 3.10 8.53 -12.58
CA PRO A 17 1.71 8.13 -12.76
C PRO A 17 1.23 7.17 -11.67
N GLN A 18 0.02 7.41 -11.15
CA GLN A 18 -0.63 6.64 -10.07
C GLN A 18 0.11 6.65 -8.71
N THR A 19 0.93 7.66 -8.48
CA THR A 19 1.51 7.90 -7.16
C THR A 19 1.44 9.39 -6.83
N SER A 20 1.55 9.75 -5.56
CA SER A 20 1.76 11.14 -5.12
C SER A 20 3.24 11.56 -5.21
N LYS A 21 4.11 10.71 -5.76
CA LYS A 21 5.54 10.96 -5.87
C LYS A 21 5.91 11.71 -7.14
N ARG A 22 6.97 12.49 -7.04
CA ARG A 22 7.53 13.23 -8.15
C ARG A 22 9.01 12.92 -8.29
N ILE A 23 9.47 12.89 -9.53
CA ILE A 23 10.87 12.84 -9.89
C ILE A 23 11.32 14.28 -10.13
N ASP A 24 12.36 14.72 -9.46
CA ASP A 24 12.82 16.11 -9.52
C ASP A 24 13.18 16.54 -10.94
N PHE A 25 13.92 15.68 -11.67
CA PHE A 25 14.35 16.00 -13.02
C PHE A 25 14.51 14.76 -13.90
N MET A 26 14.02 14.82 -15.13
CA MET A 26 14.10 13.72 -16.11
C MET A 26 14.56 14.24 -17.47
N LEU A 27 15.31 13.39 -18.18
CA LEU A 27 15.71 13.63 -19.57
C LEU A 27 15.39 12.38 -20.39
N SER A 28 14.67 12.55 -21.50
CA SER A 28 14.42 11.48 -22.45
C SER A 28 15.22 11.67 -23.75
N GLY A 29 15.62 10.57 -24.32
CA GLY A 29 16.31 10.55 -25.59
C GLY A 29 16.64 9.12 -26.03
N ARG A 30 17.63 9.00 -26.89
CA ARG A 30 18.07 7.71 -27.43
C ARG A 30 19.56 7.56 -27.31
N SER A 31 20.02 6.33 -27.17
CA SER A 31 21.43 5.94 -27.33
C SER A 31 21.89 6.07 -28.80
N GLU A 32 23.15 5.79 -29.06
CA GLU A 32 23.72 5.86 -30.42
C GLU A 32 23.05 4.88 -31.39
N ASP A 33 22.71 3.69 -30.93
CA ASP A 33 21.99 2.63 -31.66
C ASP A 33 20.48 2.82 -31.71
N GLY A 34 19.95 3.92 -31.13
CA GLY A 34 18.54 4.30 -31.22
C GLY A 34 17.64 3.73 -30.13
N GLN A 35 18.20 3.03 -29.12
CA GLN A 35 17.45 2.52 -27.98
C GLN A 35 16.90 3.68 -27.11
N PRO A 36 15.62 3.64 -26.69
CA PRO A 36 15.07 4.67 -25.81
C PRO A 36 15.75 4.65 -24.44
N HIS A 37 16.17 5.81 -23.96
CA HIS A 37 16.76 6.01 -22.64
C HIS A 37 16.05 7.10 -21.88
N LEU A 38 15.91 6.91 -20.58
CA LEU A 38 15.37 7.88 -19.64
C LEU A 38 16.36 8.07 -18.49
N VAL A 39 16.99 9.23 -18.42
CA VAL A 39 17.83 9.61 -17.28
C VAL A 39 16.93 10.20 -16.21
N ILE A 40 17.03 9.68 -14.99
CA ILE A 40 16.32 10.15 -13.81
C ILE A 40 17.33 10.76 -12.87
N VAL A 41 17.16 12.03 -12.49
CA VAL A 41 18.05 12.74 -11.58
C VAL A 41 17.28 13.16 -10.34
N GLU A 42 17.63 12.59 -9.20
CA GLU A 42 17.16 13.03 -7.89
C GLU A 42 18.04 14.17 -7.38
N LEU A 43 17.44 15.30 -7.05
CA LEU A 43 18.15 16.50 -6.60
C LEU A 43 18.10 16.64 -5.09
N LYS A 44 19.24 16.92 -4.45
CA LYS A 44 19.29 17.18 -3.00
C LYS A 44 20.07 18.46 -2.70
N GLN A 45 19.47 19.28 -1.86
CA GLN A 45 20.09 20.51 -1.35
C GLN A 45 20.72 20.30 0.04
N TRP A 46 21.19 19.08 0.32
CA TRP A 46 21.81 18.80 1.61
C TRP A 46 23.24 19.34 1.65
N SER A 47 23.70 19.72 2.84
CA SER A 47 25.08 20.17 3.07
C SER A 47 25.89 19.22 3.95
N SER A 48 25.22 18.32 4.66
CA SER A 48 25.84 17.33 5.55
C SER A 48 24.94 16.14 5.77
N SER A 49 25.53 14.99 6.09
CA SER A 49 24.82 13.78 6.46
C SER A 49 25.61 12.94 7.46
N ARG A 50 24.97 11.95 8.04
CA ARG A 50 25.60 10.93 8.90
C ARG A 50 25.12 9.53 8.50
N LEU A 51 25.96 8.55 8.77
CA LEU A 51 25.61 7.15 8.59
C LEU A 51 24.43 6.75 9.50
N SER A 52 23.59 5.88 8.98
CA SER A 52 22.61 5.12 9.74
C SER A 52 23.01 3.62 9.69
N ASP A 53 22.65 2.86 10.70
CA ASP A 53 22.78 1.41 10.71
C ASP A 53 21.70 0.69 9.88
N LYS A 54 20.73 1.45 9.37
CA LYS A 54 19.62 0.96 8.55
C LYS A 54 20.00 0.89 7.09
N ASP A 55 19.64 -0.20 6.41
CA ASP A 55 19.95 -0.42 5.00
C ASP A 55 19.30 0.63 4.09
N GLY A 56 20.09 1.30 3.26
CA GLY A 56 19.62 2.33 2.32
C GLY A 56 19.04 3.58 2.97
N ILE A 57 19.26 3.80 4.27
CA ILE A 57 18.82 4.98 5.03
C ILE A 57 20.05 5.76 5.50
N LEU A 58 19.94 7.07 5.54
CA LEU A 58 20.92 7.97 6.15
C LEU A 58 20.21 9.04 6.98
N ILE A 59 21.00 9.81 7.72
CA ILE A 59 20.53 10.95 8.51
C ILE A 59 21.06 12.21 7.84
N ALA A 60 20.17 13.12 7.44
CA ALA A 60 20.54 14.36 6.76
C ALA A 60 19.80 15.58 7.29
N ASN A 61 20.46 16.71 7.20
CA ASN A 61 19.82 18.01 7.40
C ASN A 61 19.14 18.46 6.08
N ARG A 62 17.82 18.52 6.09
CA ARG A 62 16.98 18.86 4.93
C ARG A 62 16.60 20.34 4.87
N GLY A 63 17.53 21.22 5.18
CA GLY A 63 17.31 22.67 5.17
C GLY A 63 16.67 23.25 6.43
N GLY A 64 16.48 22.43 7.48
CA GLY A 64 16.00 22.82 8.80
C GLY A 64 17.09 22.69 9.87
N LYS A 65 16.72 22.93 11.13
CA LYS A 65 17.62 22.71 12.27
C LYS A 65 17.70 21.26 12.74
N ALA A 66 16.77 20.40 12.32
CA ALA A 66 16.69 19.01 12.73
C ALA A 66 17.28 18.09 11.66
N GLU A 67 18.13 17.15 12.09
CA GLU A 67 18.56 16.02 11.28
C GLU A 67 17.46 14.94 11.28
N LEU A 68 17.10 14.45 10.10
CA LEU A 68 16.05 13.46 9.91
C LEU A 68 16.59 12.26 9.15
N GLU A 69 16.13 11.07 9.55
CA GLU A 69 16.34 9.85 8.79
C GLU A 69 15.56 9.87 7.48
N GLY A 70 16.15 9.30 6.44
CA GLY A 70 15.49 9.16 5.15
C GLY A 70 16.27 8.30 4.18
N PRO A 71 15.67 7.94 3.05
CA PRO A 71 16.33 7.17 2.01
C PRO A 71 17.60 7.82 1.52
N HIS A 72 18.63 6.99 1.26
CA HIS A 72 19.83 7.41 0.56
C HIS A 72 19.46 7.90 -0.85
N PRO A 73 20.06 8.98 -1.38
CA PRO A 73 19.70 9.54 -2.69
C PRO A 73 19.78 8.53 -3.83
N SER A 74 20.81 7.66 -3.86
CA SER A 74 20.90 6.57 -4.84
C SER A 74 19.75 5.57 -4.70
N TYR A 75 19.39 5.21 -3.45
CA TYR A 75 18.24 4.33 -3.22
C TYR A 75 16.96 4.96 -3.75
N GLN A 76 16.74 6.24 -3.48
CA GLN A 76 15.54 6.95 -3.90
C GLN A 76 15.45 7.01 -5.43
N ALA A 77 16.50 7.46 -6.13
CA ALA A 77 16.53 7.51 -7.58
C ALA A 77 16.29 6.12 -8.21
N TRP A 78 16.98 5.09 -7.70
CA TRP A 78 16.79 3.71 -8.15
C TRP A 78 15.36 3.20 -7.88
N SER A 79 14.78 3.51 -6.72
CA SER A 79 13.44 3.07 -6.37
C SER A 79 12.36 3.65 -7.29
N TYR A 80 12.54 4.90 -7.73
CA TYR A 80 11.65 5.54 -8.70
C TYR A 80 11.79 4.93 -10.10
N ALA A 81 13.02 4.64 -10.53
CA ALA A 81 13.23 3.89 -11.78
C ALA A 81 12.58 2.50 -11.72
N ALA A 82 12.75 1.78 -10.62
CA ALA A 82 12.14 0.47 -10.43
C ALA A 82 10.60 0.54 -10.41
N LEU A 83 10.03 1.59 -9.82
CA LEU A 83 8.59 1.84 -9.82
C LEU A 83 8.07 2.08 -11.25
N LEU A 84 8.68 2.96 -12.03
CA LEU A 84 8.31 3.20 -13.43
C LEU A 84 8.41 1.92 -14.26
N ASN A 85 9.50 1.17 -14.15
CA ASN A 85 9.71 -0.08 -14.88
C ASN A 85 8.68 -1.16 -14.50
N GLY A 86 8.24 -1.18 -13.24
CA GLY A 86 7.28 -2.17 -12.75
C GLY A 86 5.84 -1.90 -13.15
N PHE A 87 5.46 -0.63 -13.31
CA PHE A 87 4.05 -0.23 -13.42
C PHE A 87 3.69 0.51 -14.71
N ASN A 88 4.61 1.19 -15.38
CA ASN A 88 4.30 1.95 -16.59
C ASN A 88 4.44 1.10 -17.86
N GLU A 89 3.32 0.91 -18.58
CA GLU A 89 3.27 0.09 -19.79
C GLU A 89 4.17 0.65 -20.91
N ALA A 90 4.20 1.98 -21.07
CA ALA A 90 5.01 2.63 -22.09
C ALA A 90 6.51 2.37 -21.86
N VAL A 91 6.97 2.38 -20.61
CA VAL A 91 8.37 2.06 -20.26
C VAL A 91 8.70 0.60 -20.58
N TYR A 92 7.81 -0.31 -20.23
CA TYR A 92 8.04 -1.73 -20.42
C TYR A 92 7.97 -2.15 -21.90
N ASP A 93 6.94 -1.71 -22.63
CA ASP A 93 6.70 -2.15 -24.01
C ASP A 93 7.67 -1.51 -24.99
N SER A 94 8.16 -0.31 -24.73
CA SER A 94 9.20 0.35 -25.53
C SER A 94 10.60 -0.22 -25.30
N GLY A 95 10.77 -1.04 -24.23
CA GLY A 95 12.10 -1.49 -23.80
C GLY A 95 13.01 -0.37 -23.34
N THR A 96 12.42 0.73 -22.82
CA THR A 96 13.17 1.90 -22.34
C THR A 96 14.14 1.53 -21.24
N GLU A 97 15.40 1.89 -21.40
CA GLU A 97 16.41 1.76 -20.36
C GLU A 97 16.35 2.96 -19.40
N LEU A 98 16.17 2.68 -18.11
CA LEU A 98 16.11 3.70 -17.06
C LEU A 98 17.49 3.85 -16.42
N GLN A 99 17.97 5.09 -16.40
CA GLN A 99 19.31 5.46 -15.91
C GLN A 99 19.18 6.42 -14.72
N PRO A 100 18.93 5.89 -13.51
CA PRO A 100 18.81 6.72 -12.32
C PRO A 100 20.17 7.22 -11.83
N CYS A 101 20.21 8.45 -11.33
CA CYS A 101 21.33 9.02 -10.60
C CYS A 101 20.84 10.05 -9.58
N ALA A 102 21.71 10.51 -8.71
CA ALA A 102 21.42 11.61 -7.80
C ALA A 102 22.46 12.72 -7.92
N TYR A 103 22.04 13.97 -7.76
CA TYR A 103 22.91 15.13 -7.73
C TYR A 103 22.69 15.96 -6.47
N LEU A 104 23.71 16.02 -5.63
CA LEU A 104 23.74 16.80 -4.40
C LEU A 104 24.50 18.09 -4.63
N HIS A 105 23.82 19.09 -5.17
CA HIS A 105 24.44 20.32 -5.68
C HIS A 105 25.01 21.27 -4.60
N ASN A 106 24.84 20.94 -3.32
CA ASN A 106 25.34 21.71 -2.18
C ASN A 106 26.12 20.83 -1.18
N TYR A 107 26.52 19.62 -1.59
CA TYR A 107 27.17 18.64 -0.71
C TYR A 107 28.61 18.40 -1.16
N ARG A 108 29.56 18.61 -0.25
CA ARG A 108 30.99 18.30 -0.47
C ARG A 108 31.27 16.90 0.04
N ASP A 109 32.11 16.15 -0.66
CA ASP A 109 32.44 14.78 -0.31
C ASP A 109 33.12 14.71 1.07
N ASP A 110 32.45 14.09 2.01
CA ASP A 110 32.93 13.79 3.36
C ASP A 110 33.05 12.26 3.60
N GLY A 111 32.90 11.47 2.53
CA GLY A 111 32.95 10.01 2.58
C GLY A 111 31.68 9.35 3.10
N ILE A 112 30.66 10.10 3.52
CA ILE A 112 29.41 9.52 4.09
C ILE A 112 28.48 9.07 2.96
N ILE A 113 28.20 9.94 1.98
CA ILE A 113 27.30 9.60 0.86
C ILE A 113 27.85 8.42 0.04
N ARG A 114 29.17 8.34 -0.14
CA ARG A 114 29.83 7.25 -0.88
C ARG A 114 30.36 6.13 0.00
N HIS A 115 29.87 6.06 1.25
CA HIS A 115 30.35 5.03 2.18
C HIS A 115 30.01 3.61 1.67
N PRO A 116 30.90 2.60 1.84
CA PRO A 116 30.68 1.23 1.37
C PRO A 116 29.37 0.57 1.83
N HIS A 117 28.80 1.04 2.93
CA HIS A 117 27.47 0.63 3.39
C HIS A 117 26.36 0.82 2.32
N TYR A 118 26.52 1.84 1.46
CA TYR A 118 25.57 2.17 0.40
C TYR A 118 25.99 1.65 -0.98
N ALA A 119 27.10 0.92 -1.10
CA ALA A 119 27.63 0.43 -2.39
C ALA A 119 26.56 -0.29 -3.25
N PRO A 120 25.67 -1.16 -2.71
CA PRO A 120 24.66 -1.81 -3.54
C PRO A 120 23.68 -0.87 -4.24
N TYR A 121 23.55 0.36 -3.74
CA TYR A 121 22.68 1.40 -4.32
C TYR A 121 23.47 2.37 -5.21
N LEU A 122 24.71 2.69 -4.84
CA LEU A 122 25.62 3.49 -5.66
C LEU A 122 25.89 2.84 -7.01
N ASP A 123 25.99 1.50 -7.05
CA ASP A 123 26.15 0.73 -8.30
C ASP A 123 24.92 0.82 -9.21
N LYS A 124 23.72 1.01 -8.64
CA LYS A 124 22.45 1.13 -9.38
C LYS A 124 22.13 2.54 -9.81
N ALA A 125 22.54 3.53 -9.01
CA ALA A 125 22.30 4.95 -9.24
C ALA A 125 23.50 5.76 -8.69
N PRO A 126 24.43 6.16 -9.55
CA PRO A 126 25.59 6.91 -9.11
C PRO A 126 25.20 8.27 -8.51
N VAL A 127 26.04 8.76 -7.61
CA VAL A 127 25.86 10.08 -6.98
C VAL A 127 26.93 11.03 -7.48
N PHE A 128 26.48 12.22 -7.84
CA PHE A 128 27.32 13.37 -8.17
C PHE A 128 27.16 14.44 -7.08
N LEU A 129 28.26 15.08 -6.71
CA LEU A 129 28.31 16.06 -5.61
C LEU A 129 28.58 17.48 -6.13
N ASP A 130 28.68 18.46 -5.23
CA ASP A 130 29.11 19.81 -5.58
C ASP A 130 30.56 19.81 -6.04
N GLY A 131 30.82 20.45 -7.16
CA GLY A 131 32.17 20.64 -7.73
C GLY A 131 32.19 20.62 -9.25
N LYS A 132 33.19 21.25 -9.82
CA LYS A 132 33.35 21.36 -11.30
C LYS A 132 33.56 19.98 -11.94
N ASP A 133 34.37 19.12 -11.31
CA ASP A 133 34.67 17.78 -11.82
C ASP A 133 33.45 16.87 -11.69
N GLU A 134 32.72 16.96 -10.59
CA GLU A 134 31.46 16.23 -10.36
C GLU A 134 30.39 16.62 -11.38
N LEU A 135 30.22 17.90 -11.63
CA LEU A 135 29.32 18.39 -12.67
C LEU A 135 29.74 17.93 -14.08
N ALA A 136 31.03 17.85 -14.35
CA ALA A 136 31.53 17.30 -15.62
C ALA A 136 31.23 15.81 -15.74
N GLN A 137 31.32 15.04 -14.64
CA GLN A 137 30.95 13.63 -14.61
C GLN A 137 29.43 13.42 -14.78
N LEU A 138 28.59 14.24 -14.15
CA LEU A 138 27.14 14.21 -14.36
C LEU A 138 26.79 14.49 -15.83
N ARG A 139 27.41 15.48 -16.44
CA ARG A 139 27.25 15.78 -17.88
C ARG A 139 27.70 14.62 -18.77
N ALA A 140 28.81 13.97 -18.42
CA ALA A 140 29.29 12.79 -19.13
C ALA A 140 28.32 11.63 -19.01
N PHE A 141 27.76 11.39 -17.81
CA PHE A 141 26.72 10.40 -17.57
C PHE A 141 25.48 10.65 -18.44
N ILE A 142 24.96 11.89 -18.44
CA ILE A 142 23.82 12.24 -19.29
C ILE A 142 24.13 12.01 -20.77
N ARG A 143 25.29 12.50 -21.26
CA ARG A 143 25.70 12.30 -22.65
C ARG A 143 25.94 10.86 -23.05
N GLN A 144 26.33 9.99 -22.11
CA GLN A 144 26.49 8.57 -22.37
C GLN A 144 25.16 7.94 -22.76
N HIS A 145 24.07 8.34 -22.11
CA HIS A 145 22.75 7.73 -22.26
C HIS A 145 21.84 8.49 -23.24
N VAL A 146 22.03 9.80 -23.38
CA VAL A 146 21.25 10.65 -24.30
C VAL A 146 22.15 11.15 -25.42
N ARG A 147 22.24 10.37 -26.51
CA ARG A 147 23.05 10.69 -27.70
C ARG A 147 22.25 11.40 -28.79
N LYS A 148 20.95 11.07 -28.88
CA LYS A 148 19.99 11.66 -29.81
C LYS A 148 18.78 12.11 -29.02
N GLY A 149 18.19 13.24 -29.39
CA GLY A 149 16.94 13.69 -28.82
C GLY A 149 15.74 12.87 -29.32
N ASP A 150 14.61 13.01 -28.65
CA ASP A 150 13.36 12.34 -28.96
C ASP A 150 12.16 13.29 -29.03
N GLN A 151 12.43 14.62 -28.96
CA GLN A 151 11.43 15.69 -28.92
C GLN A 151 10.42 15.55 -27.76
N GLY A 152 10.83 14.93 -26.68
CA GLY A 152 9.98 14.66 -25.51
C GLY A 152 8.90 13.60 -25.73
N LYS A 153 8.96 12.84 -26.81
CA LYS A 153 7.97 11.82 -27.16
C LYS A 153 7.86 10.75 -26.07
N LEU A 154 8.98 10.25 -25.57
CA LEU A 154 9.00 9.24 -24.51
C LEU A 154 8.40 9.76 -23.21
N LEU A 155 8.69 10.99 -22.80
CA LEU A 155 8.07 11.62 -21.61
C LEU A 155 6.57 11.74 -21.76
N TYR A 156 6.09 12.12 -22.93
CA TYR A 156 4.65 12.17 -23.22
C TYR A 156 4.01 10.77 -23.15
N GLU A 157 4.65 9.77 -23.74
CA GLU A 157 4.19 8.36 -23.69
C GLU A 157 4.14 7.83 -22.26
N ILE A 158 5.13 8.16 -21.42
CA ILE A 158 5.15 7.76 -20.00
C ILE A 158 4.04 8.46 -19.22
N ALA A 159 3.86 9.78 -19.42
CA ALA A 159 2.85 10.55 -18.72
C ALA A 159 1.42 10.08 -19.04
N ASN A 160 1.18 9.65 -20.27
CA ASN A 160 -0.13 9.18 -20.75
C ASN A 160 -0.20 7.64 -20.88
N GLY A 161 0.85 6.94 -20.51
CA GLY A 161 0.94 5.49 -20.60
C GLY A 161 -0.04 4.80 -19.66
N ARG A 162 -0.59 3.67 -20.12
CA ARG A 162 -1.41 2.82 -19.25
C ARG A 162 -0.55 2.26 -18.12
N ILE A 163 -1.20 2.09 -16.98
CA ILE A 163 -0.57 1.44 -15.86
C ILE A 163 -0.91 -0.05 -15.89
N ARG A 164 0.11 -0.87 -15.74
CA ARG A 164 -0.08 -2.30 -15.58
C ARG A 164 -0.85 -2.57 -14.30
N PRO A 165 -1.72 -3.61 -14.31
CA PRO A 165 -2.30 -4.11 -13.08
C PRO A 165 -1.19 -4.40 -12.06
N SER A 166 -1.33 -3.87 -10.86
CA SER A 166 -0.37 -4.11 -9.79
C SER A 166 -0.18 -5.60 -9.56
N LYS A 167 1.06 -6.04 -9.32
CA LYS A 167 1.32 -7.41 -8.85
C LYS A 167 0.52 -7.61 -7.57
N MET A 168 -0.34 -8.63 -7.52
CA MET A 168 -1.02 -8.94 -6.26
C MET A 168 0.01 -9.33 -5.21
N LEU A 169 -0.08 -8.69 -4.07
CA LEU A 169 0.80 -8.99 -2.92
C LEU A 169 0.74 -10.47 -2.55
N ALA A 170 -0.45 -11.06 -2.61
CA ALA A 170 -0.64 -12.48 -2.36
C ALA A 170 0.12 -13.39 -3.35
N ASP A 171 0.13 -13.05 -4.64
CA ASP A 171 0.83 -13.83 -5.68
C ASP A 171 2.35 -13.75 -5.55
N SER A 172 2.85 -12.64 -5.04
CA SER A 172 4.29 -12.38 -4.86
C SER A 172 4.86 -13.01 -3.59
N LEU A 173 4.04 -13.31 -2.59
CA LEU A 173 4.48 -13.74 -1.26
C LEU A 173 5.36 -15.00 -1.30
N ALA A 174 4.99 -16.02 -2.09
CA ALA A 174 5.77 -17.24 -2.22
C ALA A 174 7.17 -17.00 -2.81
N LYS A 175 7.27 -16.10 -3.80
CA LYS A 175 8.54 -15.70 -4.42
C LYS A 175 9.40 -14.90 -3.45
N MET A 176 8.80 -14.00 -2.68
CA MET A 176 9.48 -13.22 -1.64
C MET A 176 10.10 -14.12 -0.57
N LEU A 177 9.40 -15.14 -0.11
CA LEU A 177 9.92 -16.13 0.84
C LEU A 177 11.11 -16.91 0.27
N LYS A 178 11.13 -17.16 -1.04
CA LYS A 178 12.27 -17.78 -1.75
C LYS A 178 13.45 -16.82 -1.98
N GLY A 179 13.32 -15.54 -1.66
CA GLY A 179 14.39 -14.55 -1.75
C GLY A 179 14.26 -13.53 -2.87
N ASN A 180 13.24 -13.63 -3.71
CA ASN A 180 13.04 -12.66 -4.78
C ASN A 180 12.54 -11.33 -4.22
N GLN A 181 13.08 -10.22 -4.73
CA GLN A 181 12.59 -8.89 -4.43
C GLN A 181 11.44 -8.56 -5.38
N GLU A 182 10.20 -8.78 -4.94
CA GLU A 182 9.01 -8.55 -5.76
C GLU A 182 8.51 -7.10 -5.69
N PHE A 183 8.75 -6.42 -4.57
CA PHE A 183 8.38 -5.03 -4.35
C PHE A 183 9.59 -4.21 -3.94
N VAL A 184 9.77 -3.06 -4.57
CA VAL A 184 10.72 -2.04 -4.14
C VAL A 184 9.94 -1.07 -3.25
N LEU A 185 10.37 -0.96 -2.01
CA LEU A 185 9.76 -0.02 -1.06
C LEU A 185 10.30 1.38 -1.36
N VAL A 186 9.41 2.34 -1.53
CA VAL A 186 9.79 3.70 -1.87
C VAL A 186 9.67 4.62 -0.66
N ASP A 187 10.61 5.55 -0.54
CA ASP A 187 10.62 6.63 0.45
C ASP A 187 10.21 6.20 1.87
N GLU A 188 9.05 6.66 2.35
CA GLU A 188 8.55 6.38 3.69
C GLU A 188 8.37 4.89 3.95
N GLN A 189 7.98 4.11 2.93
CA GLN A 189 7.84 2.65 3.06
C GLN A 189 9.18 2.01 3.44
N LYS A 190 10.28 2.44 2.80
CA LYS A 190 11.63 1.95 3.12
C LYS A 190 12.03 2.35 4.54
N LEU A 191 11.79 3.60 4.92
CA LEU A 191 12.11 4.09 6.26
C LEU A 191 11.30 3.35 7.33
N VAL A 192 9.99 3.17 7.13
CA VAL A 192 9.11 2.42 8.04
C VAL A 192 9.60 0.98 8.18
N TYR A 193 9.86 0.32 7.06
CA TYR A 193 10.34 -1.06 7.03
C TYR A 193 11.64 -1.25 7.82
N GLU A 194 12.66 -0.43 7.55
CA GLU A 194 13.95 -0.53 8.24
C GLU A 194 13.85 -0.17 9.72
N THR A 195 13.03 0.83 10.06
CA THR A 195 12.81 1.19 11.47
C THR A 195 12.11 0.06 12.22
N CYS A 196 11.11 -0.59 11.62
CA CYS A 196 10.47 -1.76 12.23
C CYS A 196 11.45 -2.91 12.45
N LEU A 197 12.33 -3.19 11.47
CA LEU A 197 13.36 -4.21 11.60
C LEU A 197 14.37 -3.89 12.72
N ALA A 198 14.80 -2.64 12.84
CA ALA A 198 15.70 -2.19 13.91
C ALA A 198 15.04 -2.31 15.29
N LYS A 199 13.75 -1.91 15.41
CA LYS A 199 12.99 -2.04 16.67
C LYS A 199 12.76 -3.50 17.05
N ALA A 200 12.45 -4.36 16.07
CA ALA A 200 12.33 -5.80 16.30
C ALA A 200 13.64 -6.44 16.80
N ALA A 201 14.79 -5.98 16.27
CA ALA A 201 16.11 -6.44 16.70
C ALA A 201 16.49 -5.94 18.12
N GLN A 202 16.02 -4.76 18.52
CA GLN A 202 16.26 -4.17 19.85
C GLN A 202 15.34 -4.74 20.93
N ALA A 203 14.23 -5.37 20.54
CA ALA A 203 13.22 -5.86 21.46
C ALA A 203 13.72 -7.05 22.30
N SER A 204 13.36 -7.05 23.58
CA SER A 204 13.66 -8.14 24.50
C SER A 204 12.53 -8.28 25.52
N ASN A 205 12.61 -9.28 26.39
CA ASN A 205 11.65 -9.45 27.49
C ASN A 205 11.64 -8.25 28.46
N ALA A 206 12.80 -7.59 28.63
CA ALA A 206 12.93 -6.42 29.50
C ALA A 206 12.67 -5.09 28.76
N ARG A 207 12.75 -5.08 27.43
CA ARG A 207 12.61 -3.88 26.60
C ARG A 207 11.61 -4.14 25.49
N LYS A 208 10.34 -4.03 25.83
CA LYS A 208 9.25 -4.23 24.90
C LYS A 208 9.16 -3.05 23.93
N GLN A 209 8.95 -3.33 22.64
CA GLN A 209 8.83 -2.34 21.58
C GLN A 209 7.43 -2.36 20.97
N VAL A 210 6.86 -1.19 20.77
CA VAL A 210 5.61 -1.00 19.99
C VAL A 210 5.86 0.04 18.92
N VAL A 211 5.61 -0.34 17.67
CA VAL A 211 5.67 0.58 16.53
C VAL A 211 4.26 0.79 16.01
N ILE A 212 3.83 2.04 15.93
CA ILE A 212 2.53 2.43 15.40
C ILE A 212 2.75 3.15 14.08
N VAL A 213 2.29 2.52 12.99
CA VAL A 213 2.41 3.03 11.63
C VAL A 213 1.04 3.54 11.19
N LYS A 214 0.90 4.86 11.12
CA LYS A 214 -0.29 5.50 10.55
C LYS A 214 -0.18 5.52 9.02
N GLY A 215 -1.29 5.22 8.33
CA GLY A 215 -1.33 5.34 6.87
C GLY A 215 -2.75 5.18 6.34
N GLY A 216 -3.13 6.05 5.43
CA GLY A 216 -4.43 6.03 4.75
C GLY A 216 -4.63 4.84 3.81
N PRO A 217 -5.78 4.76 3.15
CA PRO A 217 -6.04 3.74 2.14
C PRO A 217 -5.01 3.85 1.02
N GLY A 218 -4.45 2.71 0.56
CA GLY A 218 -3.54 2.70 -0.59
C GLY A 218 -2.10 3.17 -0.35
N THR A 219 -1.71 3.50 0.88
CA THR A 219 -0.33 3.92 1.21
C THR A 219 0.67 2.77 1.28
N GLY A 220 0.22 1.52 1.07
CA GLY A 220 1.07 0.34 1.06
C GLY A 220 1.31 -0.30 2.43
N LYS A 221 0.45 -0.04 3.43
CA LYS A 221 0.50 -0.68 4.76
C LYS A 221 0.73 -2.18 4.67
N SER A 222 -0.12 -2.90 3.93
CA SER A 222 -0.04 -4.35 3.78
C SER A 222 1.21 -4.81 3.03
N VAL A 223 1.71 -4.00 2.06
CA VAL A 223 2.98 -4.30 1.36
C VAL A 223 4.14 -4.26 2.35
N VAL A 224 4.23 -3.23 3.18
CA VAL A 224 5.27 -3.14 4.22
C VAL A 224 5.11 -4.26 5.24
N ALA A 225 3.88 -4.54 5.70
CA ALA A 225 3.58 -5.60 6.68
C ALA A 225 4.03 -6.99 6.19
N VAL A 226 3.74 -7.33 4.93
CA VAL A 226 4.14 -8.62 4.34
C VAL A 226 5.66 -8.70 4.12
N ASN A 227 6.30 -7.60 3.67
CA ASN A 227 7.77 -7.54 3.57
C ASN A 227 8.43 -7.75 4.94
N LEU A 228 7.88 -7.14 6.00
CA LEU A 228 8.36 -7.34 7.39
C LEU A 228 8.21 -8.81 7.82
N LEU A 229 7.04 -9.42 7.61
CA LEU A 229 6.82 -10.82 7.92
C LEU A 229 7.89 -11.71 7.27
N VAL A 230 8.14 -11.52 5.97
CA VAL A 230 9.12 -12.29 5.21
C VAL A 230 10.54 -12.07 5.77
N ALA A 231 10.94 -10.83 5.99
CA ALA A 231 12.29 -10.52 6.47
C ALA A 231 12.56 -11.04 7.88
N LEU A 232 11.60 -10.88 8.79
CA LEU A 232 11.72 -11.35 10.17
C LEU A 232 11.73 -12.89 10.23
N THR A 233 10.89 -13.55 9.43
CA THR A 233 10.90 -15.02 9.31
C THR A 233 12.25 -15.53 8.79
N LYS A 234 12.83 -14.89 7.76
CA LYS A 234 14.17 -15.24 7.25
C LYS A 234 15.30 -15.01 8.27
N ARG A 235 15.12 -14.07 9.19
CA ARG A 235 16.06 -13.84 10.31
C ARG A 235 15.87 -14.83 11.46
N GLY A 236 14.98 -15.82 11.31
CA GLY A 236 14.70 -16.84 12.31
C GLY A 236 13.85 -16.38 13.50
N GLN A 237 13.20 -15.21 13.41
CA GLN A 237 12.29 -14.75 14.45
C GLN A 237 10.96 -15.51 14.42
N VAL A 238 10.41 -15.78 15.60
CA VAL A 238 9.05 -16.28 15.76
C VAL A 238 8.09 -15.12 15.51
N THR A 239 7.66 -14.98 14.25
CA THR A 239 6.89 -13.85 13.76
C THR A 239 5.54 -14.30 13.22
N ARG A 240 4.50 -13.49 13.44
CA ARG A 240 3.16 -13.75 12.90
C ARG A 240 2.54 -12.48 12.33
N TYR A 241 1.95 -12.61 11.14
CA TYR A 241 1.06 -11.61 10.59
C TYR A 241 -0.34 -11.80 11.19
N VAL A 242 -0.90 -10.73 11.72
CA VAL A 242 -2.18 -10.72 12.41
C VAL A 242 -3.13 -9.75 11.72
N SER A 243 -4.33 -10.18 11.43
CA SER A 243 -5.40 -9.32 10.97
C SER A 243 -6.75 -9.84 11.49
N LYS A 244 -7.66 -8.93 11.83
CA LYS A 244 -9.05 -9.31 12.19
C LYS A 244 -9.75 -9.94 11.01
N ASN A 245 -9.59 -9.40 9.80
CA ASN A 245 -10.22 -9.90 8.59
C ASN A 245 -9.65 -11.26 8.19
N ALA A 246 -10.54 -12.22 7.97
CA ALA A 246 -10.14 -13.56 7.56
C ALA A 246 -9.73 -13.63 6.09
N ALA A 247 -10.38 -12.88 5.21
CA ALA A 247 -10.20 -12.98 3.76
C ALA A 247 -8.75 -12.77 3.31
N PRO A 248 -8.01 -11.69 3.67
CA PRO A 248 -6.62 -11.56 3.28
C PRO A 248 -5.74 -12.70 3.78
N ARG A 249 -5.93 -13.14 5.03
CA ARG A 249 -5.15 -14.24 5.62
C ARG A 249 -5.35 -15.56 4.89
N GLU A 250 -6.60 -15.92 4.55
CA GLU A 250 -6.89 -17.15 3.84
C GLU A 250 -6.37 -17.09 2.38
N VAL A 251 -6.46 -15.93 1.73
CA VAL A 251 -5.86 -15.73 0.40
C VAL A 251 -4.34 -15.92 0.45
N TYR A 252 -3.64 -15.36 1.46
CA TYR A 252 -2.19 -15.57 1.62
C TYR A 252 -1.85 -17.04 1.89
N LYS A 253 -2.62 -17.73 2.74
CA LYS A 253 -2.44 -19.16 3.02
C LYS A 253 -2.60 -20.01 1.76
N GLU A 254 -3.65 -19.74 0.98
CA GLU A 254 -3.93 -20.47 -0.26
C GLU A 254 -2.79 -20.27 -1.30
N LYS A 255 -2.29 -19.04 -1.46
CA LYS A 255 -1.18 -18.74 -2.36
C LYS A 255 0.15 -19.36 -1.91
N LEU A 256 0.30 -19.67 -0.64
CA LEU A 256 1.47 -20.39 -0.11
C LEU A 256 1.31 -21.91 -0.13
N ALA A 257 0.08 -22.41 -0.33
CA ALA A 257 -0.16 -23.84 -0.45
C ALA A 257 0.67 -24.45 -1.59
N GLY A 258 1.32 -25.57 -1.33
CA GLY A 258 2.26 -26.19 -2.27
C GLY A 258 3.68 -25.61 -2.28
N HIS A 259 3.93 -24.47 -1.63
CA HIS A 259 5.27 -23.86 -1.49
C HIS A 259 5.88 -24.08 -0.11
N LEU A 260 5.07 -24.15 0.92
CA LEU A 260 5.45 -24.36 2.33
C LEU A 260 4.60 -25.47 2.94
N ARG A 261 5.05 -26.03 4.06
CA ARG A 261 4.27 -26.99 4.85
C ARG A 261 3.07 -26.31 5.50
N LYS A 262 1.95 -27.02 5.59
CA LYS A 262 0.71 -26.48 6.21
C LYS A 262 0.94 -25.92 7.62
N ALA A 263 1.77 -26.55 8.43
CA ALA A 263 2.10 -26.08 9.77
C ALA A 263 2.86 -24.74 9.76
N GLU A 264 3.82 -24.58 8.84
CA GLU A 264 4.55 -23.33 8.66
C GLU A 264 3.62 -22.21 8.23
N ILE A 265 2.74 -22.46 7.25
CA ILE A 265 1.74 -21.49 6.80
C ILE A 265 0.82 -21.10 7.97
N ALA A 266 0.32 -22.08 8.72
CA ALA A 266 -0.57 -21.83 9.87
C ALA A 266 0.11 -21.03 10.99
N SER A 267 1.42 -21.19 11.18
CA SER A 267 2.18 -20.41 12.17
C SER A 267 2.40 -18.96 11.77
N MET A 268 2.43 -18.66 10.46
CA MET A 268 2.70 -17.32 9.94
C MET A 268 1.50 -16.37 10.01
N PHE A 269 0.27 -16.88 10.06
CA PHE A 269 -0.95 -16.07 9.99
C PHE A 269 -1.90 -16.36 11.14
N GLY A 270 -2.38 -15.32 11.80
CA GLY A 270 -3.29 -15.42 12.94
C GLY A 270 -4.42 -14.40 12.89
N GLY A 271 -5.58 -14.78 13.45
CA GLY A 271 -6.66 -13.84 13.75
C GLY A 271 -6.38 -13.10 15.05
N SER A 272 -6.79 -11.83 15.16
CA SER A 272 -6.58 -11.02 16.37
C SER A 272 -7.17 -11.64 17.65
N GLY A 273 -8.24 -12.40 17.54
CA GLY A 273 -8.90 -13.05 18.67
C GLY A 273 -8.21 -14.31 19.22
N SER A 274 -7.09 -14.75 18.64
CA SER A 274 -6.38 -15.96 19.08
C SER A 274 -5.28 -15.71 20.12
N PHE A 275 -5.22 -14.51 20.70
CA PHE A 275 -4.13 -14.12 21.62
C PHE A 275 -4.59 -13.92 23.07
N HIS A 276 -5.88 -14.13 23.38
CA HIS A 276 -6.47 -13.92 24.70
C HIS A 276 -5.83 -14.75 25.81
N ASP A 277 -5.37 -15.97 25.48
CA ASP A 277 -4.71 -16.91 26.38
C ASP A 277 -3.22 -17.12 26.06
N ALA A 278 -2.65 -16.35 25.13
CA ALA A 278 -1.25 -16.47 24.75
C ALA A 278 -0.31 -16.13 25.91
N GLN A 279 0.76 -16.92 26.04
CA GLN A 279 1.80 -16.66 27.04
C GLN A 279 2.53 -15.34 26.72
N PRO A 280 2.97 -14.59 27.73
CA PRO A 280 3.74 -13.38 27.52
C PRO A 280 5.02 -13.63 26.70
N ASN A 281 5.27 -12.75 25.72
CA ASN A 281 6.50 -12.76 24.89
C ASN A 281 6.77 -14.08 24.14
N ILE A 282 5.71 -14.86 23.84
CA ILE A 282 5.84 -16.11 23.06
C ILE A 282 6.28 -15.83 21.61
N PHE A 283 6.01 -14.63 21.11
CA PHE A 283 6.45 -14.17 19.79
C PHE A 283 7.60 -13.17 19.94
N ASP A 284 8.56 -13.23 19.01
CA ASP A 284 9.56 -12.18 18.88
C ASP A 284 8.92 -10.91 18.33
N THR A 285 8.16 -11.05 17.22
CA THR A 285 7.48 -9.92 16.61
C THR A 285 6.08 -10.30 16.12
N LEU A 286 5.08 -9.46 16.39
CA LEU A 286 3.78 -9.49 15.75
C LEU A 286 3.66 -8.31 14.77
N VAL A 287 3.20 -8.61 13.55
CA VAL A 287 2.89 -7.64 12.51
C VAL A 287 1.38 -7.60 12.36
N VAL A 288 0.76 -6.55 12.88
CA VAL A 288 -0.70 -6.40 12.98
C VAL A 288 -1.19 -5.45 11.91
N ASP A 289 -1.82 -5.99 10.88
CA ASP A 289 -2.41 -5.21 9.79
C ASP A 289 -3.90 -4.91 10.07
N GLU A 290 -4.38 -3.76 9.57
CA GLU A 290 -5.71 -3.25 9.83
C GLU A 290 -6.02 -3.16 11.35
N ALA A 291 -5.07 -2.63 12.14
CA ALA A 291 -5.17 -2.62 13.60
C ALA A 291 -6.37 -1.82 14.12
N HIS A 292 -6.84 -0.81 13.39
CA HIS A 292 -8.06 -0.05 13.71
C HIS A 292 -9.31 -0.92 13.82
N ARG A 293 -9.28 -2.16 13.28
CA ARG A 293 -10.37 -3.13 13.33
C ARG A 293 -10.35 -4.04 14.58
N LEU A 294 -9.37 -3.91 15.47
CA LEU A 294 -9.29 -4.71 16.69
C LEU A 294 -10.49 -4.46 17.61
N ASN A 295 -10.91 -5.47 18.34
CA ASN A 295 -12.05 -5.42 19.26
C ASN A 295 -11.58 -5.42 20.72
N GLU A 296 -12.46 -4.97 21.61
CA GLU A 296 -12.23 -5.12 23.04
C GLU A 296 -12.08 -6.58 23.42
N LYS A 297 -13.06 -7.42 23.09
CA LYS A 297 -13.05 -8.83 23.44
C LYS A 297 -13.07 -9.75 22.23
N SER A 298 -12.59 -10.96 22.43
CA SER A 298 -12.53 -12.04 21.46
C SER A 298 -13.69 -13.03 21.63
N GLY A 299 -13.78 -14.00 20.71
CA GLY A 299 -14.82 -15.04 20.72
C GLY A 299 -16.10 -14.63 20.01
N LEU A 300 -16.91 -15.66 19.65
CA LEU A 300 -18.15 -15.49 18.88
C LEU A 300 -19.16 -14.57 19.58
N PHE A 301 -19.16 -14.56 20.90
CA PHE A 301 -20.06 -13.76 21.74
C PHE A 301 -19.36 -12.59 22.44
N GLY A 302 -18.11 -12.27 22.09
CA GLY A 302 -17.32 -11.23 22.76
C GLY A 302 -17.08 -11.53 24.25
N ASN A 303 -16.86 -12.80 24.59
CA ASN A 303 -16.75 -13.29 25.96
C ASN A 303 -15.36 -13.82 26.33
N LEU A 304 -14.39 -13.76 25.40
CA LEU A 304 -13.02 -14.23 25.63
C LEU A 304 -12.06 -13.04 25.68
N GLY A 305 -11.10 -13.12 26.61
CA GLY A 305 -10.09 -12.11 26.78
C GLY A 305 -10.57 -10.82 27.45
N GLN A 306 -9.72 -9.80 27.39
CA GLN A 306 -9.98 -8.49 28.01
C GLN A 306 -9.92 -7.35 26.98
N ASN A 307 -8.82 -7.27 26.23
CA ASN A 307 -8.60 -6.26 25.20
C ASN A 307 -7.60 -6.80 24.19
N GLN A 308 -7.97 -6.87 22.91
CA GLN A 308 -7.13 -7.45 21.86
C GLN A 308 -5.82 -6.67 21.66
N VAL A 309 -5.81 -5.35 21.85
CA VAL A 309 -4.58 -4.53 21.76
C VAL A 309 -3.61 -4.95 22.87
N MET A 310 -4.08 -4.98 24.11
CA MET A 310 -3.29 -5.40 25.26
C MET A 310 -2.77 -6.84 25.09
N GLU A 311 -3.61 -7.76 24.64
CA GLU A 311 -3.29 -9.19 24.46
C GLU A 311 -2.19 -9.38 23.41
N LEU A 312 -2.25 -8.64 22.30
CA LEU A 312 -1.21 -8.65 21.27
C LEU A 312 0.11 -8.08 21.79
N ILE A 313 0.10 -6.93 22.47
CA ILE A 313 1.29 -6.35 23.06
C ILE A 313 1.89 -7.30 24.12
N ARG A 314 1.06 -7.92 24.97
CA ARG A 314 1.52 -8.88 25.98
C ARG A 314 2.25 -10.06 25.37
N SER A 315 1.73 -10.60 24.26
CA SER A 315 2.21 -11.85 23.66
C SER A 315 3.49 -11.72 22.84
N ALA A 316 3.98 -10.50 22.56
CA ALA A 316 5.19 -10.29 21.77
C ALA A 316 6.20 -9.37 22.44
N ARG A 317 7.48 -9.51 22.07
CA ARG A 317 8.56 -8.58 22.45
C ARG A 317 8.48 -7.28 21.63
N CYS A 318 8.13 -7.41 20.34
CA CYS A 318 7.87 -6.29 19.45
C CYS A 318 6.48 -6.44 18.81
N THR A 319 5.69 -5.36 18.78
CA THR A 319 4.41 -5.35 18.08
C THR A 319 4.38 -4.16 17.12
N VAL A 320 4.19 -4.43 15.84
CA VAL A 320 4.06 -3.41 14.79
C VAL A 320 2.59 -3.34 14.39
N PHE A 321 1.95 -2.20 14.64
CA PHE A 321 0.56 -1.94 14.28
C PHE A 321 0.50 -1.04 13.05
N PHE A 322 -0.22 -1.48 12.01
CA PHE A 322 -0.62 -0.65 10.89
C PHE A 322 -2.07 -0.24 11.08
N ALA A 323 -2.33 1.05 11.23
CA ALA A 323 -3.63 1.59 11.58
C ALA A 323 -4.02 2.80 10.71
N ASP A 324 -5.33 3.01 10.63
CA ASP A 324 -5.95 4.16 9.98
C ASP A 324 -7.24 4.51 10.72
N ASP A 325 -7.24 5.60 11.46
CA ASP A 325 -8.39 5.99 12.29
C ASP A 325 -9.64 6.36 11.46
N ASP A 326 -9.45 6.70 10.17
CA ASP A 326 -10.54 7.04 9.25
C ASP A 326 -11.22 5.79 8.64
N GLN A 327 -10.62 4.59 8.82
CA GLN A 327 -11.17 3.30 8.34
C GLN A 327 -11.88 2.46 9.42
N VAL A 328 -12.30 3.05 10.50
CA VAL A 328 -13.14 2.39 11.51
C VAL A 328 -14.51 2.09 10.93
N VAL A 329 -14.95 0.84 10.98
CA VAL A 329 -16.19 0.38 10.32
C VAL A 329 -17.32 0.11 11.33
N THR A 330 -16.99 -0.36 12.54
CA THR A 330 -17.98 -0.72 13.55
C THR A 330 -17.71 -0.04 14.88
N LEU A 331 -18.76 0.14 15.69
CA LEU A 331 -18.63 0.69 17.04
C LEU A 331 -17.75 -0.16 17.97
N SER A 332 -17.61 -1.45 17.65
CA SER A 332 -16.76 -2.37 18.43
C SER A 332 -15.28 -2.32 18.02
N ASP A 333 -14.93 -1.57 16.99
CA ASP A 333 -13.54 -1.41 16.54
C ASP A 333 -12.84 -0.40 17.46
N ILE A 334 -11.91 -0.88 18.28
CA ILE A 334 -11.24 -0.06 19.31
C ILE A 334 -9.79 0.31 18.95
N GLY A 335 -9.21 -0.30 17.92
CA GLY A 335 -7.78 -0.19 17.60
C GLY A 335 -7.34 1.16 17.01
N ARG A 336 -7.91 2.27 17.48
CA ARG A 336 -7.47 3.62 17.12
C ARG A 336 -6.06 3.88 17.65
N ILE A 337 -5.33 4.79 17.03
CA ILE A 337 -3.95 5.15 17.39
C ILE A 337 -3.83 5.50 18.89
N ALA A 338 -4.77 6.26 19.42
CA ALA A 338 -4.79 6.62 20.83
C ALA A 338 -4.90 5.40 21.78
N GLU A 339 -5.70 4.41 21.42
CA GLU A 339 -5.87 3.17 22.20
C GLU A 339 -4.61 2.28 22.11
N LEU A 340 -4.01 2.18 20.93
CA LEU A 340 -2.74 1.47 20.73
C LEU A 340 -1.63 2.06 21.60
N GLU A 341 -1.54 3.39 21.63
CA GLU A 341 -0.57 4.14 22.44
C GLU A 341 -0.83 3.99 23.93
N HIS A 342 -2.09 4.07 24.36
CA HIS A 342 -2.49 3.89 25.75
C HIS A 342 -2.02 2.55 26.31
N TRP A 343 -2.34 1.45 25.61
CA TRP A 343 -1.95 0.11 26.06
C TRP A 343 -0.44 -0.12 25.98
N ALA A 344 0.23 0.41 24.95
CA ALA A 344 1.68 0.33 24.86
C ALA A 344 2.36 0.98 26.08
N LYS A 345 1.95 2.18 26.45
CA LYS A 345 2.45 2.89 27.64
C LYS A 345 2.11 2.16 28.94
N THR A 346 0.87 1.68 29.08
CA THR A 346 0.41 0.92 30.24
C THR A 346 1.24 -0.35 30.48
N MET A 347 1.69 -0.98 29.39
CA MET A 347 2.53 -2.17 29.46
C MET A 347 4.04 -1.89 29.48
N GLY A 348 4.45 -0.63 29.63
CA GLY A 348 5.85 -0.22 29.71
C GLY A 348 6.64 -0.40 28.43
N ALA A 349 5.98 -0.43 27.28
CA ALA A 349 6.65 -0.55 25.98
C ALA A 349 7.21 0.82 25.51
N GLU A 350 8.35 0.79 24.86
CA GLU A 350 8.83 1.94 24.10
C GLU A 350 8.01 2.11 22.82
N VAL A 351 7.42 3.29 22.63
CA VAL A 351 6.53 3.58 21.48
C VAL A 351 7.28 4.37 20.42
N THR A 352 7.15 3.92 19.17
CA THR A 352 7.66 4.64 18.00
C THR A 352 6.49 4.91 17.04
N HIS A 353 6.30 6.16 16.64
CA HIS A 353 5.31 6.57 15.66
C HIS A 353 5.95 6.77 14.30
N LEU A 354 5.34 6.21 13.27
CA LEU A 354 5.74 6.34 11.88
C LEU A 354 4.50 6.63 11.02
N GLU A 355 4.72 7.19 9.84
CA GLU A 355 3.65 7.54 8.92
C GLU A 355 3.97 7.09 7.49
N LEU A 356 2.94 6.58 6.80
CA LEU A 356 2.92 6.30 5.37
C LEU A 356 1.97 7.31 4.73
N ALA A 357 2.51 8.40 4.22
CA ALA A 357 1.72 9.50 3.66
C ALA A 357 1.38 9.31 2.18
N SER A 358 2.24 8.61 1.41
CA SER A 358 2.13 8.55 -0.04
C SER A 358 1.12 7.54 -0.53
N GLN A 359 0.25 7.97 -1.44
CA GLN A 359 -0.78 7.14 -2.05
C GLN A 359 -0.24 6.39 -3.28
N PHE A 360 -0.54 5.08 -3.39
CA PHE A 360 -0.15 4.19 -4.50
C PHE A 360 -1.34 3.46 -5.14
N ARG A 361 -2.57 3.78 -4.73
CA ARG A 361 -3.80 3.24 -5.31
C ARG A 361 -4.61 4.37 -5.95
N CYS A 362 -5.72 4.00 -6.59
CA CYS A 362 -6.62 4.97 -7.23
C CYS A 362 -5.89 5.87 -8.24
N ALA A 363 -4.99 5.29 -9.06
CA ALA A 363 -4.17 6.02 -10.01
C ALA A 363 -3.28 7.11 -9.36
N GLY A 364 -2.90 6.95 -8.09
CA GLY A 364 -2.15 7.96 -7.33
C GLY A 364 -2.90 9.26 -7.13
N SER A 365 -4.21 9.27 -7.40
CA SER A 365 -5.03 10.46 -7.32
C SER A 365 -5.37 10.79 -5.87
N ASP A 366 -4.49 11.56 -5.22
CA ASP A 366 -4.82 12.22 -3.94
C ASP A 366 -6.10 13.06 -4.11
N GLY A 367 -6.31 13.62 -5.31
CA GLY A 367 -7.51 14.35 -5.67
C GLY A 367 -8.78 13.49 -5.61
N TYR A 368 -8.75 12.24 -6.07
CA TYR A 368 -9.90 11.33 -5.98
C TYR A 368 -10.25 10.99 -4.51
N ILE A 369 -9.27 10.66 -3.70
CA ILE A 369 -9.51 10.35 -2.28
C ILE A 369 -10.00 11.61 -1.54
N ALA A 370 -9.37 12.76 -1.76
CA ALA A 370 -9.80 14.02 -1.15
C ALA A 370 -11.22 14.43 -1.60
N TRP A 371 -11.56 14.20 -2.89
CA TRP A 371 -12.91 14.39 -3.38
C TRP A 371 -13.90 13.42 -2.70
N LEU A 372 -13.53 12.14 -2.57
CA LEU A 372 -14.37 11.13 -1.91
C LEU A 372 -14.62 11.46 -0.44
N ASP A 373 -13.58 11.91 0.30
CA ASP A 373 -13.70 12.35 1.69
C ASP A 373 -14.69 13.53 1.81
N ASN A 374 -14.58 14.50 0.90
CA ASN A 374 -15.49 15.65 0.85
C ASN A 374 -16.90 15.24 0.44
N PHE A 375 -17.03 14.42 -0.61
CA PHE A 375 -18.31 13.93 -1.11
C PHE A 375 -19.08 13.13 -0.06
N LEU A 376 -18.39 12.26 0.70
CA LEU A 376 -19.01 11.45 1.76
C LEU A 376 -19.14 12.19 3.10
N GLY A 377 -18.65 13.43 3.20
CA GLY A 377 -18.67 14.20 4.44
C GLY A 377 -17.77 13.65 5.54
N ILE A 378 -16.75 12.88 5.18
CA ILE A 378 -15.74 12.35 6.12
C ILE A 378 -14.85 13.49 6.60
N ARG A 379 -14.41 14.33 5.66
CA ARG A 379 -13.53 15.47 5.89
C ARG A 379 -13.75 16.53 4.80
N GLU A 380 -13.82 17.80 5.20
CA GLU A 380 -13.84 18.90 4.24
C GLU A 380 -12.48 19.00 3.53
N THR A 381 -12.50 19.03 2.19
CA THR A 381 -11.33 19.22 1.35
C THR A 381 -11.61 20.27 0.27
N ALA A 382 -10.56 20.84 -0.30
CA ALA A 382 -10.69 21.77 -1.42
C ALA A 382 -11.10 21.06 -2.74
N ASN A 383 -11.11 19.74 -2.77
CA ASN A 383 -11.39 18.94 -3.96
C ASN A 383 -12.92 18.74 -4.10
N THR A 384 -13.58 19.64 -4.82
CA THR A 384 -15.00 19.52 -5.16
C THR A 384 -15.23 18.66 -6.40
N ASP A 385 -14.18 18.37 -7.16
CA ASP A 385 -14.14 17.47 -8.32
C ASP A 385 -12.79 16.74 -8.37
N PHE A 386 -12.67 15.74 -9.22
CA PHE A 386 -11.42 14.99 -9.43
C PHE A 386 -11.16 14.84 -10.94
N ASP A 387 -9.90 14.57 -11.28
CA ASP A 387 -9.49 14.35 -12.67
C ASP A 387 -10.04 13.01 -13.20
N ARG A 388 -11.04 13.09 -14.07
CA ARG A 388 -11.69 11.92 -14.68
C ARG A 388 -10.81 11.20 -15.71
N ASP A 389 -9.79 11.87 -16.21
CA ASP A 389 -8.83 11.25 -17.13
C ASP A 389 -7.80 10.41 -16.34
N ALA A 390 -7.53 10.81 -15.09
CA ALA A 390 -6.65 10.07 -14.20
C ALA A 390 -7.30 8.85 -13.55
N PHE A 391 -8.64 8.84 -13.38
CA PHE A 391 -9.37 7.77 -12.70
C PHE A 391 -10.71 7.47 -13.39
N ASP A 392 -10.88 6.23 -13.91
CA ASP A 392 -12.12 5.79 -14.58
C ASP A 392 -13.25 5.62 -13.54
N PHE A 393 -13.97 6.70 -13.29
CA PHE A 393 -15.15 6.73 -12.41
C PHE A 393 -16.41 6.93 -13.25
N ARG A 394 -17.37 6.01 -13.12
CA ARG A 394 -18.63 6.03 -13.86
C ARG A 394 -19.81 5.89 -12.93
N ILE A 395 -20.87 6.62 -13.24
CA ILE A 395 -22.20 6.42 -12.66
C ILE A 395 -23.06 5.80 -13.75
N VAL A 396 -23.75 4.73 -13.41
CA VAL A 396 -24.68 4.03 -14.31
C VAL A 396 -26.07 4.02 -13.71
N ASP A 397 -27.08 4.01 -14.55
CA ASP A 397 -28.49 4.14 -14.13
C ASP A 397 -29.10 2.81 -13.64
N SER A 398 -28.42 1.70 -13.86
CA SER A 398 -28.95 0.37 -13.56
C SER A 398 -27.91 -0.55 -12.93
N PRO A 399 -28.26 -1.29 -11.87
CA PRO A 399 -27.39 -2.34 -11.31
C PRO A 399 -27.17 -3.50 -12.30
N VAL A 400 -28.06 -3.69 -13.28
CA VAL A 400 -27.87 -4.66 -14.37
C VAL A 400 -26.71 -4.24 -15.25
N GLU A 401 -26.72 -2.98 -15.73
CA GLU A 401 -25.62 -2.43 -16.51
C GLU A 401 -24.30 -2.44 -15.76
N LEU A 402 -24.30 -2.04 -14.48
CA LEU A 402 -23.12 -2.11 -13.61
C LEU A 402 -22.53 -3.52 -13.57
N HIS A 403 -23.39 -4.54 -13.35
CA HIS A 403 -22.94 -5.92 -13.24
C HIS A 403 -22.41 -6.46 -14.58
N GLU A 404 -23.00 -6.08 -15.71
CA GLU A 404 -22.50 -6.43 -17.04
C GLU A 404 -21.13 -5.83 -17.32
N LEU A 405 -20.93 -4.55 -17.00
CA LEU A 405 -19.62 -3.89 -17.09
C LEU A 405 -18.56 -4.61 -16.25
N ILE A 406 -18.90 -4.99 -15.03
CA ILE A 406 -17.98 -5.72 -14.15
C ILE A 406 -17.68 -7.14 -14.67
N ARG A 407 -18.67 -7.86 -15.22
CA ARG A 407 -18.43 -9.15 -15.89
C ARG A 407 -17.44 -9.03 -17.04
N GLU A 408 -17.61 -8.00 -17.86
CA GLU A 408 -16.72 -7.76 -19.00
C GLU A 408 -15.29 -7.47 -18.53
N LYS A 409 -15.11 -6.58 -17.56
CA LYS A 409 -13.82 -6.27 -16.96
C LYS A 409 -13.17 -7.48 -16.30
N ASN A 410 -13.99 -8.36 -15.71
CA ASN A 410 -13.49 -9.56 -15.01
C ASN A 410 -12.87 -10.62 -15.95
N LYS A 411 -13.24 -10.63 -17.25
CA LYS A 411 -12.69 -11.59 -18.23
C LYS A 411 -11.18 -11.50 -18.37
N ALA A 412 -10.60 -10.32 -18.14
CA ALA A 412 -9.17 -10.09 -18.34
C ALA A 412 -8.30 -10.85 -17.32
N ASN A 413 -8.66 -10.82 -16.03
CA ASN A 413 -7.77 -11.32 -14.99
C ASN A 413 -8.46 -11.74 -13.68
N ASN A 414 -9.78 -11.89 -13.68
CA ASN A 414 -10.58 -12.24 -12.51
C ASN A 414 -10.47 -11.25 -11.33
N LYS A 415 -10.25 -9.95 -11.60
CA LYS A 415 -10.07 -8.90 -10.59
C LYS A 415 -11.14 -7.80 -10.64
N ALA A 416 -12.36 -8.16 -11.00
CA ALA A 416 -13.48 -7.22 -10.98
C ALA A 416 -14.67 -7.81 -10.23
N ARG A 417 -15.27 -7.06 -9.31
CA ARG A 417 -16.41 -7.54 -8.48
C ARG A 417 -17.43 -6.42 -8.25
N VAL A 418 -18.67 -6.85 -8.09
CA VAL A 418 -19.73 -5.97 -7.56
C VAL A 418 -19.77 -6.11 -6.03
N VAL A 419 -19.89 -4.97 -5.35
CA VAL A 419 -20.04 -4.90 -3.89
C VAL A 419 -21.23 -4.01 -3.53
N ALA A 420 -21.82 -4.22 -2.35
CA ALA A 420 -22.92 -3.39 -1.87
C ALA A 420 -22.88 -3.18 -0.36
N GLY A 421 -23.52 -2.11 0.11
CA GLY A 421 -23.88 -1.92 1.51
C GLY A 421 -24.84 -3.02 1.98
N TYR A 422 -24.82 -3.37 3.27
CA TYR A 422 -25.63 -4.46 3.80
C TYR A 422 -27.07 -4.00 4.07
N CYS A 423 -27.79 -3.68 2.99
CA CYS A 423 -29.20 -3.25 3.04
C CYS A 423 -30.20 -4.39 2.84
N TRP A 424 -29.79 -5.52 2.29
CA TRP A 424 -30.63 -6.67 1.98
C TRP A 424 -30.30 -7.85 2.88
N ASP A 425 -31.34 -8.55 3.34
CA ASP A 425 -31.18 -9.73 4.19
C ASP A 425 -30.48 -10.87 3.45
N TRP A 426 -29.64 -11.60 4.14
CA TRP A 426 -28.87 -12.72 3.59
C TRP A 426 -29.66 -14.04 3.66
N LYS A 427 -30.63 -14.15 2.76
CA LYS A 427 -31.55 -15.33 2.67
C LYS A 427 -30.79 -16.57 2.20
N SER A 428 -29.84 -16.40 1.26
CA SER A 428 -29.04 -17.49 0.69
C SER A 428 -28.19 -18.26 1.70
N LYS A 429 -27.95 -17.73 2.89
CA LYS A 429 -27.32 -18.47 3.99
C LYS A 429 -28.15 -19.68 4.46
N LYS A 430 -29.47 -19.60 4.32
CA LYS A 430 -30.41 -20.69 4.71
C LYS A 430 -30.89 -21.46 3.51
N ASP A 431 -31.16 -20.79 2.42
CA ASP A 431 -31.59 -21.35 1.14
C ASP A 431 -30.65 -20.90 0.02
N PRO A 432 -29.71 -21.75 -0.42
CA PRO A 432 -28.72 -21.36 -1.46
C PRO A 432 -29.32 -20.96 -2.81
N LYS A 433 -30.62 -21.19 -3.02
CA LYS A 433 -31.35 -20.79 -4.24
C LYS A 433 -32.06 -19.45 -4.11
N ALA A 434 -32.15 -18.90 -2.89
CA ALA A 434 -32.84 -17.65 -2.66
C ALA A 434 -32.01 -16.46 -3.21
N TRP A 435 -32.71 -15.49 -3.74
CA TRP A 435 -32.15 -14.19 -4.08
C TRP A 435 -32.09 -13.31 -2.83
N ASP A 436 -30.95 -12.70 -2.59
CA ASP A 436 -30.70 -11.83 -1.45
C ASP A 436 -31.00 -10.37 -1.80
N ILE A 437 -30.41 -9.90 -2.89
CA ILE A 437 -30.52 -8.55 -3.39
C ILE A 437 -31.55 -8.55 -4.52
N GLU A 438 -32.64 -7.85 -4.31
CA GLU A 438 -33.71 -7.70 -5.28
C GLU A 438 -34.00 -6.21 -5.45
N ILE A 439 -33.89 -5.71 -6.68
CA ILE A 439 -34.19 -4.32 -7.08
C ILE A 439 -35.18 -4.40 -8.24
N PRO A 440 -36.49 -4.54 -7.93
CA PRO A 440 -37.54 -4.86 -8.91
C PRO A 440 -37.68 -3.82 -10.03
N GLU A 441 -37.48 -2.54 -9.71
CA GLU A 441 -37.58 -1.43 -10.66
C GLU A 441 -36.57 -1.52 -11.82
N HIS A 442 -35.46 -2.24 -11.60
CA HIS A 442 -34.44 -2.53 -12.62
C HIS A 442 -34.44 -4.00 -13.06
N GLY A 443 -35.36 -4.82 -12.55
CA GLY A 443 -35.35 -6.28 -12.81
C GLY A 443 -34.10 -6.99 -12.33
N TYR A 444 -33.35 -6.39 -11.38
CA TYR A 444 -32.08 -6.92 -10.90
C TYR A 444 -32.27 -7.88 -9.73
N ARG A 445 -31.58 -9.02 -9.82
CA ARG A 445 -31.50 -10.01 -8.73
C ARG A 445 -30.08 -10.54 -8.61
N ALA A 446 -29.59 -10.64 -7.39
CA ALA A 446 -28.28 -11.21 -7.10
C ALA A 446 -28.26 -11.92 -5.74
N GLN A 447 -27.26 -12.77 -5.54
CA GLN A 447 -26.95 -13.36 -4.26
C GLN A 447 -25.77 -12.62 -3.63
N TRP A 448 -25.74 -12.56 -2.31
CA TRP A 448 -24.50 -12.22 -1.59
C TRP A 448 -23.44 -13.29 -1.84
N ASN A 449 -22.20 -12.96 -1.54
CA ASN A 449 -21.10 -13.93 -1.57
C ASN A 449 -21.48 -15.21 -0.80
N LEU A 450 -21.50 -16.34 -1.52
CA LEU A 450 -21.99 -17.60 -0.98
C LEU A 450 -21.11 -18.12 0.16
N SER A 451 -21.74 -18.69 1.17
CA SER A 451 -21.07 -19.24 2.36
C SER A 451 -20.06 -20.34 2.03
N GLN A 452 -20.28 -21.09 0.95
CA GLN A 452 -19.38 -22.13 0.48
C GLN A 452 -18.03 -21.60 -0.01
N ASP A 453 -18.00 -20.38 -0.53
CA ASP A 453 -16.78 -19.74 -1.03
C ASP A 453 -15.99 -19.09 0.12
N GLY A 454 -16.66 -18.84 1.24
CA GLY A 454 -16.04 -18.34 2.47
C GLY A 454 -15.16 -17.11 2.25
N SER A 455 -14.02 -17.10 2.89
CA SER A 455 -13.02 -16.04 2.79
C SER A 455 -12.24 -16.04 1.46
N LEU A 456 -12.38 -17.07 0.64
CA LEU A 456 -11.74 -17.18 -0.68
C LEU A 456 -12.66 -16.73 -1.83
N TRP A 457 -13.82 -16.18 -1.53
CA TRP A 457 -14.83 -15.74 -2.49
C TRP A 457 -14.23 -14.93 -3.65
N ILE A 458 -13.36 -13.97 -3.36
CA ILE A 458 -12.77 -13.08 -4.37
C ILE A 458 -11.92 -13.82 -5.41
N MET A 459 -11.36 -14.97 -5.05
CA MET A 459 -10.51 -15.78 -5.93
C MET A 459 -11.34 -16.69 -6.87
N GLN A 460 -12.60 -16.96 -6.53
CA GLN A 460 -13.43 -17.87 -7.30
C GLN A 460 -13.90 -17.20 -8.59
N PRO A 461 -13.68 -17.81 -9.79
CA PRO A 461 -14.10 -17.19 -11.06
C PRO A 461 -15.61 -16.94 -11.14
N HIS A 462 -16.42 -17.85 -10.58
CA HIS A 462 -17.88 -17.72 -10.60
C HIS A 462 -18.41 -16.62 -9.67
N SER A 463 -17.61 -16.14 -8.73
CA SER A 463 -18.04 -15.15 -7.75
C SER A 463 -18.29 -13.76 -8.37
N VAL A 464 -17.92 -13.56 -9.64
CA VAL A 464 -18.32 -12.36 -10.40
C VAL A 464 -19.83 -12.23 -10.54
N GLU A 465 -20.58 -13.34 -10.48
CA GLU A 465 -22.04 -13.38 -10.53
C GLU A 465 -22.71 -13.00 -9.19
N GLN A 466 -21.93 -12.85 -8.15
CA GLN A 466 -22.38 -12.56 -6.79
C GLN A 466 -22.02 -11.13 -6.40
N VAL A 467 -22.65 -10.62 -5.35
CA VAL A 467 -22.33 -9.32 -4.77
C VAL A 467 -21.58 -9.52 -3.46
N GLY A 468 -20.41 -8.89 -3.34
CA GLY A 468 -19.63 -8.93 -2.10
C GLY A 468 -20.16 -7.97 -1.05
N CYS A 469 -20.22 -8.39 0.21
CA CYS A 469 -20.39 -7.43 1.29
C CYS A 469 -19.04 -6.84 1.72
N ILE A 470 -19.05 -5.67 2.34
CA ILE A 470 -17.85 -4.93 2.77
C ILE A 470 -16.88 -5.81 3.58
N HIS A 471 -17.38 -6.69 4.44
CA HIS A 471 -16.52 -7.54 5.27
C HIS A 471 -15.77 -8.62 4.49
N THR A 472 -16.25 -8.97 3.31
CA THR A 472 -15.64 -9.99 2.44
C THR A 472 -14.56 -9.39 1.53
N CYS A 473 -14.68 -8.10 1.20
CA CYS A 473 -13.82 -7.43 0.23
C CYS A 473 -12.71 -6.60 0.88
N GLN A 474 -12.88 -6.18 2.13
CA GLN A 474 -11.93 -5.31 2.83
C GLN A 474 -10.55 -5.97 2.99
N GLY A 475 -9.50 -5.23 2.65
CA GLY A 475 -8.11 -5.69 2.72
C GLY A 475 -7.67 -6.52 1.51
N LEU A 476 -8.49 -6.59 0.46
CA LEU A 476 -8.19 -7.26 -0.81
C LEU A 476 -8.06 -6.22 -1.95
N GLU A 477 -7.43 -6.64 -3.05
CA GLU A 477 -7.16 -5.77 -4.19
C GLU A 477 -7.97 -6.22 -5.41
N LEU A 478 -8.67 -5.25 -6.02
CA LEU A 478 -9.40 -5.40 -7.27
C LEU A 478 -8.97 -4.31 -8.24
N ASP A 479 -9.01 -4.61 -9.54
CA ASP A 479 -8.73 -3.64 -10.60
C ASP A 479 -10.00 -2.82 -10.92
N TYR A 480 -11.19 -3.44 -10.79
CA TYR A 480 -12.47 -2.78 -10.99
C TYR A 480 -13.47 -3.15 -9.90
N VAL A 481 -14.15 -2.16 -9.39
CA VAL A 481 -15.20 -2.34 -8.36
C VAL A 481 -16.48 -1.65 -8.81
N GLY A 482 -17.56 -2.43 -8.95
CA GLY A 482 -18.91 -1.89 -9.09
C GLY A 482 -19.55 -1.74 -7.71
N VAL A 483 -20.00 -0.56 -7.34
CA VAL A 483 -20.60 -0.29 -6.04
C VAL A 483 -22.09 -0.05 -6.17
N ILE A 484 -22.92 -0.85 -5.52
CA ILE A 484 -24.34 -0.60 -5.37
C ILE A 484 -24.54 0.14 -4.05
N ILE A 485 -24.93 1.41 -4.13
CA ILE A 485 -25.34 2.22 -2.98
C ILE A 485 -26.79 1.91 -2.66
N GLY A 486 -27.04 1.40 -1.48
CA GLY A 486 -28.39 1.04 -1.02
C GLY A 486 -29.16 2.21 -0.42
N PRO A 487 -30.40 1.96 0.06
CA PRO A 487 -31.24 2.99 0.64
C PRO A 487 -30.74 3.55 1.97
N ASP A 488 -29.68 3.01 2.53
CA ASP A 488 -29.01 3.46 3.76
C ASP A 488 -28.12 4.70 3.56
N LEU A 489 -27.82 5.06 2.32
CA LEU A 489 -27.10 6.30 1.98
C LEU A 489 -27.82 7.01 0.84
N ARG A 490 -28.28 8.21 1.07
CA ARG A 490 -28.98 9.04 0.07
C ARG A 490 -28.41 10.45 0.03
N TRP A 491 -28.57 11.10 -1.10
CA TRP A 491 -28.18 12.49 -1.26
C TRP A 491 -29.42 13.38 -1.06
N ILE A 492 -29.43 14.17 0.02
CA ILE A 492 -30.56 15.03 0.38
C ILE A 492 -30.02 16.45 0.63
N ASP A 493 -30.65 17.45 0.00
CA ASP A 493 -30.30 18.87 0.13
C ASP A 493 -28.80 19.14 -0.09
N GLY A 494 -28.19 18.47 -1.08
CA GLY A 494 -26.79 18.64 -1.42
C GLY A 494 -25.80 17.97 -0.46
N LYS A 495 -26.26 17.05 0.39
CA LYS A 495 -25.40 16.35 1.36
C LYS A 495 -25.68 14.86 1.43
N PRO A 496 -24.63 14.03 1.64
CA PRO A 496 -24.82 12.62 1.92
C PRO A 496 -25.53 12.46 3.26
N THR A 497 -26.64 11.74 3.27
CA THR A 497 -27.46 11.50 4.44
C THR A 497 -27.61 10.01 4.67
N VAL A 498 -27.27 9.53 5.88
CA VAL A 498 -27.32 8.11 6.23
C VAL A 498 -28.66 7.77 6.90
N PHE A 499 -29.17 6.58 6.56
CA PHE A 499 -30.40 6.01 7.07
C PHE A 499 -30.11 4.60 7.66
N PRO A 500 -29.65 4.51 8.91
CA PRO A 500 -29.28 3.25 9.53
C PRO A 500 -30.43 2.23 9.57
N GLU A 501 -31.67 2.71 9.68
CA GLU A 501 -32.89 1.89 9.66
C GLU A 501 -33.16 1.18 8.33
N SER A 502 -32.54 1.65 7.24
CA SER A 502 -32.62 1.02 5.91
C SER A 502 -31.65 -0.14 5.74
N ARG A 503 -30.79 -0.39 6.69
CA ARG A 503 -29.88 -1.55 6.68
C ARG A 503 -30.60 -2.83 7.10
N SER A 504 -30.07 -3.96 6.64
CA SER A 504 -30.58 -5.27 7.04
C SER A 504 -30.54 -5.44 8.56
N ARG A 505 -31.61 -6.00 9.13
CA ARG A 505 -31.66 -6.39 10.54
C ARG A 505 -30.63 -7.45 10.92
N MET A 506 -30.08 -8.13 9.93
CA MET A 506 -28.99 -9.10 10.11
C MET A 506 -27.63 -8.42 10.27
N ASP A 507 -27.51 -7.14 9.95
CA ASP A 507 -26.28 -6.37 10.15
C ASP A 507 -26.05 -6.07 11.63
N ARG A 508 -25.02 -6.73 12.17
CA ARG A 508 -24.64 -6.54 13.57
C ARG A 508 -23.71 -5.35 13.81
N SER A 509 -23.19 -4.73 12.73
CA SER A 509 -22.22 -3.64 12.81
C SER A 509 -22.82 -2.34 13.37
N ILE A 510 -24.14 -2.18 13.28
CA ILE A 510 -24.89 -1.01 13.76
C ILE A 510 -25.66 -1.26 15.06
N ARG A 511 -25.45 -2.40 15.73
CA ARG A 511 -26.13 -2.65 17.01
C ARG A 511 -25.64 -1.70 18.08
N GLY A 512 -26.56 -0.91 18.62
CA GLY A 512 -26.30 0.10 19.65
C GLY A 512 -26.36 1.55 19.15
N TYR A 513 -26.76 1.73 17.88
CA TYR A 513 -27.14 3.05 17.37
C TYR A 513 -28.53 3.45 17.86
#